data_68b7e6683d7774fe431df41b93c89168
#
_entry.id   68b7e6683d7774fe431df41b93c89168
#
_cell.length_a   1.000
_cell.length_b   1.000
_cell.length_c   1.000
_cell.angle_alpha   90.00
_cell.angle_beta   90.00
_cell.angle_gamma   90.00
#
_symmetry.space_group_name_H-M   'P 1'
#
loop_
_entity.id
_entity.type
_entity.pdbx_description
1 polymer ?
#
loop_
_entity_poly.entity_id
_entity_poly.type
_entity_poly.pdbx_seq_one_letter_code
_entity_poly.pdbx_strand_id
1 'polypeptide(L)'
;MPEPPSRRRFLRKAAFAGGGALLGAVGLNQISPRIWREPLELAPNRSYWARSQPPQNPPLTEDISVDVAILGGGFTGLSAAYYIRTVSPHKRVALLEAKGCGNGASGRNGAMVLTMTEDRYMDFSSNPAIDKQIYDLTAANIRTLAKLSASTGIDCELETNGALQVLNTPEDVQAAKAYVQQARSLGMPVEFWEKQRLTQEIGTEVYEAAFFDPNGGHVHPMKLVHVFKTAAQAARAEVYENTTVAHIEEGREHLLHTTGGRIIRAKSLVLATNAFTARLGFFRNSIVPVHEYVAVTQPFSDQQLAEIGWRKRVPFNDTRTEVFYLGLTEDNRIHIGGGNPSYFFNNGAGNNNDSAAASHFAQLQRELLRIYPRLSGVKFEAAWDGVVDWSLNESPSVGCTGKYNNIFYGLGYSGHGVKLTSVFGRIIADLEAGRVEPWQQYPFLNASLDYIPNEPFRWMGLQAGLAWYRLRES
;
A
#
# COMPACT_ATOMS: atom_id res chain seq x y z
N MET A 1 17.81 3.59 -29.52
CA MET A 1 18.43 3.80 -28.21
C MET A 1 18.00 2.64 -27.33
N PRO A 2 18.82 2.08 -26.43
CA PRO A 2 18.34 1.02 -25.55
C PRO A 2 17.21 1.56 -24.68
N GLU A 3 16.14 0.77 -24.53
CA GLU A 3 15.03 1.06 -23.63
C GLU A 3 15.53 1.52 -22.25
N PRO A 4 14.94 2.58 -21.65
CA PRO A 4 15.29 2.96 -20.30
C PRO A 4 15.01 1.77 -19.38
N PRO A 5 15.96 1.40 -18.51
CA PRO A 5 15.73 0.31 -17.58
C PRO A 5 14.55 0.68 -16.70
N SER A 6 13.55 -0.21 -16.61
CA SER A 6 12.45 -0.05 -15.66
C SER A 6 13.05 0.23 -14.26
N ARG A 7 12.28 0.93 -13.40
CA ARG A 7 12.61 1.19 -11.98
C ARG A 7 13.20 -0.05 -11.29
N ARG A 8 12.65 -1.22 -11.62
CA ARG A 8 13.08 -2.56 -11.22
C ARG A 8 14.50 -2.92 -11.66
N ARG A 9 14.88 -2.66 -12.94
CA ARG A 9 16.21 -2.97 -13.46
C ARG A 9 17.31 -2.08 -12.90
N PHE A 10 16.99 -0.84 -12.57
CA PHE A 10 17.97 0.08 -12.02
C PHE A 10 18.27 -0.20 -10.55
N LEU A 11 17.27 -0.40 -9.73
CA LEU A 11 17.45 -0.71 -8.31
C LEU A 11 18.18 -2.06 -8.13
N ARG A 12 17.92 -3.04 -8.99
CA ARG A 12 18.77 -4.25 -9.11
C ARG A 12 20.22 -3.89 -9.45
N LYS A 13 20.46 -3.00 -10.43
CA LYS A 13 21.82 -2.61 -10.83
C LYS A 13 22.52 -1.73 -9.79
N ALA A 14 21.81 -0.83 -9.12
CA ALA A 14 22.37 -0.02 -8.03
C ALA A 14 22.72 -0.89 -6.80
N ALA A 15 21.91 -1.88 -6.47
CA ALA A 15 22.25 -2.89 -5.46
C ALA A 15 23.47 -3.75 -5.84
N PHE A 16 23.69 -4.01 -7.15
CA PHE A 16 24.81 -4.79 -7.67
C PHE A 16 26.07 -3.97 -7.98
N ALA A 17 25.97 -2.67 -8.30
CA ALA A 17 27.15 -1.82 -8.52
C ALA A 17 27.96 -1.59 -7.23
N GLY A 18 27.37 -1.86 -6.05
CA GLY A 18 28.06 -1.96 -4.77
C GLY A 18 28.85 -3.26 -4.56
N GLY A 19 28.98 -4.12 -5.58
CA GLY A 19 29.58 -5.46 -5.48
C GLY A 19 31.05 -5.52 -5.04
N GLY A 20 31.81 -4.42 -5.11
CA GLY A 20 33.13 -4.31 -4.48
C GLY A 20 33.10 -4.15 -2.95
N ALA A 21 31.96 -3.75 -2.39
CA ALA A 21 31.74 -3.59 -0.95
C ALA A 21 31.23 -4.88 -0.26
N LEU A 22 30.90 -5.93 -1.02
CA LEU A 22 30.29 -7.15 -0.51
C LEU A 22 31.12 -7.93 0.50
N LEU A 23 32.44 -7.91 0.39
CA LEU A 23 33.34 -8.62 1.33
C LEU A 23 33.47 -7.89 2.68
N GLY A 24 33.34 -6.56 2.72
CA GLY A 24 33.23 -5.78 3.97
C GLY A 24 31.84 -5.87 4.62
N ALA A 25 30.81 -6.07 3.83
CA ALA A 25 29.41 -6.09 4.27
C ALA A 25 29.07 -7.30 5.14
N VAL A 26 29.70 -8.46 4.91
CA VAL A 26 29.42 -9.69 5.66
C VAL A 26 29.84 -9.55 7.14
N GLY A 27 30.96 -8.87 7.41
CA GLY A 27 31.41 -8.61 8.78
C GLY A 27 30.58 -7.56 9.50
N LEU A 28 30.18 -6.50 8.83
CA LEU A 28 29.33 -5.42 9.35
C LEU A 28 27.88 -5.87 9.54
N ASN A 29 27.40 -6.80 8.74
CA ASN A 29 26.05 -7.39 8.84
C ASN A 29 25.79 -8.05 10.20
N GLN A 30 26.80 -8.59 10.85
CA GLN A 30 26.67 -9.21 12.17
C GLN A 30 26.68 -8.22 13.34
N ILE A 31 27.25 -7.04 13.15
CA ILE A 31 27.42 -6.01 14.17
C ILE A 31 26.26 -5.01 14.17
N SER A 32 25.72 -4.70 13.00
CA SER A 32 24.67 -3.68 12.79
C SER A 32 23.38 -3.89 13.61
N PRO A 33 22.81 -5.10 13.77
CA PRO A 33 21.56 -5.28 14.50
C PRO A 33 21.64 -4.99 16.01
N ARG A 34 22.86 -4.95 16.59
CA ARG A 34 23.07 -4.70 18.02
C ARG A 34 23.30 -3.23 18.36
N ILE A 35 23.77 -2.45 17.40
CA ILE A 35 24.17 -1.05 17.63
C ILE A 35 22.99 -0.08 17.39
N TRP A 36 22.06 -0.41 16.50
CA TRP A 36 21.01 0.50 16.04
C TRP A 36 19.60 0.02 16.42
N ARG A 37 19.34 -0.17 17.72
CA ARG A 37 17.96 -0.41 18.19
C ARG A 37 17.31 0.93 18.49
N GLU A 38 16.50 1.43 17.58
CA GLU A 38 15.58 2.52 17.91
C GLU A 38 14.30 1.98 18.56
N PRO A 39 13.73 2.69 19.54
CA PRO A 39 12.42 2.37 20.06
C PRO A 39 11.37 2.46 18.96
N LEU A 40 10.36 1.58 19.03
CA LEU A 40 9.24 1.57 18.10
C LEU A 40 8.28 2.70 18.46
N GLU A 41 8.63 3.93 18.11
CA GLU A 41 7.70 5.05 18.21
C GLU A 41 6.90 5.17 16.93
N LEU A 42 5.59 4.90 17.02
CA LEU A 42 4.65 5.08 15.93
C LEU A 42 4.02 6.46 16.07
N ALA A 43 4.21 7.31 15.06
CA ALA A 43 3.53 8.60 15.01
C ALA A 43 2.00 8.42 14.96
N PRO A 44 1.22 9.28 15.62
CA PRO A 44 -0.23 9.25 15.50
C PRO A 44 -0.65 9.54 14.05
N ASN A 45 -1.78 8.98 13.63
CA ASN A 45 -2.35 9.29 12.32
C ASN A 45 -2.88 10.72 12.29
N ARG A 46 -2.26 11.58 11.50
CA ARG A 46 -2.65 12.98 11.26
C ARG A 46 -3.24 13.20 9.87
N SER A 47 -3.55 12.13 9.13
CA SER A 47 -4.18 12.24 7.83
C SER A 47 -5.57 12.91 7.93
N TYR A 48 -6.01 13.51 6.83
CA TYR A 48 -7.39 13.96 6.70
C TYR A 48 -8.39 12.83 7.02
N TRP A 49 -8.07 11.60 6.59
CA TRP A 49 -8.91 10.43 6.78
C TRP A 49 -9.11 10.05 8.26
N ALA A 50 -8.17 10.41 9.15
CA ALA A 50 -8.24 10.09 10.58
C ALA A 50 -9.46 10.74 11.29
N ARG A 51 -10.09 11.73 10.69
CA ARG A 51 -11.36 12.32 11.17
C ARG A 51 -12.50 11.28 11.23
N SER A 52 -12.41 10.23 10.42
CA SER A 52 -13.38 9.11 10.37
C SER A 52 -12.84 7.85 11.07
N GLN A 53 -11.93 7.99 12.04
CA GLN A 53 -11.40 6.84 12.76
C GLN A 53 -12.51 6.09 13.52
N PRO A 54 -12.59 4.75 13.40
CA PRO A 54 -13.57 3.99 14.15
C PRO A 54 -13.32 4.07 15.66
N PRO A 55 -14.35 3.87 16.49
CA PRO A 55 -14.20 3.76 17.93
C PRO A 55 -13.12 2.74 18.30
N GLN A 56 -12.23 3.11 19.22
CA GLN A 56 -11.14 2.26 19.65
C GLN A 56 -11.61 1.16 20.60
N ASN A 57 -11.02 -0.02 20.44
CA ASN A 57 -11.17 -1.12 21.37
C ASN A 57 -10.20 -0.96 22.56
N PRO A 58 -10.52 -1.56 23.72
CA PRO A 58 -9.60 -1.54 24.85
C PRO A 58 -8.29 -2.29 24.55
N PRO A 59 -7.19 -1.93 25.21
CA PRO A 59 -5.95 -2.68 25.15
C PRO A 59 -6.08 -4.04 25.83
N LEU A 60 -5.16 -4.95 25.53
CA LEU A 60 -5.07 -6.22 26.21
C LEU A 60 -4.63 -6.01 27.68
N THR A 61 -5.44 -6.49 28.63
CA THR A 61 -5.21 -6.32 30.05
C THR A 61 -4.79 -7.60 30.78
N GLU A 62 -4.88 -8.76 30.14
CA GLU A 62 -4.53 -10.06 30.69
C GLU A 62 -3.80 -10.93 29.69
N ASP A 63 -3.13 -11.98 30.14
CA ASP A 63 -2.51 -12.96 29.26
C ASP A 63 -3.60 -13.82 28.61
N ILE A 64 -3.44 -14.09 27.31
CA ILE A 64 -4.42 -14.89 26.55
C ILE A 64 -3.75 -16.01 25.77
N SER A 65 -4.54 -17.06 25.49
CA SER A 65 -4.17 -18.11 24.54
C SER A 65 -5.18 -18.14 23.41
N VAL A 66 -4.68 -18.14 22.17
CA VAL A 66 -5.51 -18.09 20.94
C VAL A 66 -5.02 -19.10 19.92
N ASP A 67 -5.86 -19.46 18.98
CA ASP A 67 -5.43 -20.29 17.85
C ASP A 67 -4.61 -19.46 16.88
N VAL A 68 -5.02 -18.21 16.60
CA VAL A 68 -4.34 -17.31 15.67
C VAL A 68 -4.18 -15.93 16.29
N ALA A 69 -2.93 -15.44 16.37
CA ALA A 69 -2.64 -14.05 16.65
C ALA A 69 -2.32 -13.29 15.37
N ILE A 70 -2.91 -12.11 15.20
CA ILE A 70 -2.70 -11.24 14.04
C ILE A 70 -2.06 -9.95 14.52
N LEU A 71 -0.92 -9.58 13.96
CA LEU A 71 -0.22 -8.33 14.26
C LEU A 71 -0.48 -7.30 13.17
N GLY A 72 -1.08 -6.18 13.56
CA GLY A 72 -1.39 -5.04 12.72
C GLY A 72 -2.87 -4.90 12.36
N GLY A 73 -3.47 -3.77 12.71
CA GLY A 73 -4.86 -3.39 12.48
C GLY A 73 -5.08 -2.62 11.17
N GLY A 74 -4.30 -2.90 10.12
CA GLY A 74 -4.50 -2.41 8.77
C GLY A 74 -5.46 -3.28 7.95
N PHE A 75 -5.63 -2.97 6.68
CA PHE A 75 -6.52 -3.73 5.79
C PHE A 75 -6.19 -5.23 5.75
N THR A 76 -4.90 -5.60 5.64
CA THR A 76 -4.48 -7.00 5.61
C THR A 76 -4.85 -7.73 6.89
N GLY A 77 -4.53 -7.17 8.06
CA GLY A 77 -4.79 -7.84 9.34
C GLY A 77 -6.27 -7.95 9.65
N LEU A 78 -7.03 -6.88 9.46
CA LEU A 78 -8.48 -6.87 9.71
C LEU A 78 -9.23 -7.80 8.74
N SER A 79 -8.85 -7.81 7.45
CA SER A 79 -9.44 -8.75 6.49
C SER A 79 -9.04 -10.20 6.78
N ALA A 80 -7.79 -10.46 7.18
CA ALA A 80 -7.36 -11.79 7.63
C ALA A 80 -8.17 -12.25 8.84
N ALA A 81 -8.39 -11.38 9.83
CA ALA A 81 -9.21 -11.68 10.99
C ALA A 81 -10.65 -12.08 10.59
N TYR A 82 -11.25 -11.30 9.69
CA TYR A 82 -12.58 -11.59 9.15
C TYR A 82 -12.64 -12.93 8.42
N TYR A 83 -11.72 -13.15 7.48
CA TYR A 83 -11.74 -14.36 6.65
C TYR A 83 -11.36 -15.63 7.44
N ILE A 84 -10.37 -15.57 8.36
CA ILE A 84 -10.03 -16.71 9.22
C ILE A 84 -11.26 -17.12 10.05
N ARG A 85 -11.96 -16.16 10.64
CA ARG A 85 -13.18 -16.43 11.41
C ARG A 85 -14.33 -16.95 10.55
N THR A 86 -14.42 -16.52 9.29
CA THR A 86 -15.43 -17.02 8.34
C THR A 86 -15.13 -18.45 7.89
N VAL A 87 -13.85 -18.75 7.62
CA VAL A 87 -13.40 -20.06 7.16
C VAL A 87 -13.33 -21.09 8.28
N SER A 88 -12.92 -20.66 9.47
CA SER A 88 -12.69 -21.48 10.66
C SER A 88 -13.40 -20.88 11.88
N PRO A 89 -14.75 -20.95 11.95
CA PRO A 89 -15.54 -20.27 13.01
C PRO A 89 -15.25 -20.76 14.45
N HIS A 90 -14.65 -21.94 14.61
CA HIS A 90 -14.28 -22.52 15.89
C HIS A 90 -12.97 -21.96 16.46
N LYS A 91 -12.11 -21.36 15.63
CA LYS A 91 -10.81 -20.82 16.08
C LYS A 91 -10.99 -19.52 16.86
N ARG A 92 -10.27 -19.37 17.96
CA ARG A 92 -10.12 -18.12 18.67
C ARG A 92 -9.06 -17.27 17.96
N VAL A 93 -9.43 -16.06 17.51
CA VAL A 93 -8.56 -15.15 16.73
C VAL A 93 -8.46 -13.83 17.47
N ALA A 94 -7.24 -13.39 17.78
CA ALA A 94 -6.95 -12.08 18.36
C ALA A 94 -6.08 -11.24 17.41
N LEU A 95 -6.53 -10.01 17.16
CA LEU A 95 -5.78 -9.00 16.44
C LEU A 95 -5.22 -7.97 17.42
N LEU A 96 -3.93 -7.69 17.32
CA LEU A 96 -3.17 -6.79 18.16
C LEU A 96 -2.68 -5.61 17.32
N GLU A 97 -3.13 -4.41 17.66
CA GLU A 97 -2.73 -3.16 17.00
C GLU A 97 -2.01 -2.24 18.00
N ALA A 98 -0.86 -1.73 17.60
CA ALA A 98 -0.01 -0.93 18.47
C ALA A 98 -0.61 0.43 18.87
N LYS A 99 -1.46 0.99 18.00
CA LYS A 99 -2.18 2.26 18.20
C LYS A 99 -3.68 2.04 18.01
N GLY A 100 -4.30 2.70 17.05
CA GLY A 100 -5.66 2.46 16.60
C GLY A 100 -5.66 1.80 15.24
N CYS A 101 -6.65 0.99 14.95
CA CYS A 101 -6.79 0.38 13.62
C CYS A 101 -6.75 1.45 12.52
N GLY A 102 -5.98 1.20 11.47
CA GLY A 102 -5.76 2.17 10.40
C GLY A 102 -4.70 3.23 10.69
N ASN A 103 -3.96 3.16 11.81
CA ASN A 103 -2.89 4.15 12.08
C ASN A 103 -1.75 4.13 11.05
N GLY A 104 -1.49 2.98 10.41
CA GLY A 104 -0.48 2.82 9.35
C GLY A 104 -0.97 3.25 7.96
N ALA A 105 -0.37 2.70 6.91
CA ALA A 105 -0.66 3.02 5.50
C ALA A 105 -2.15 2.89 5.13
N SER A 106 -2.88 1.96 5.75
CA SER A 106 -4.31 1.72 5.47
C SER A 106 -5.19 2.94 5.73
N GLY A 107 -4.85 3.80 6.69
CA GLY A 107 -5.61 5.03 6.97
C GLY A 107 -4.89 6.30 6.48
N ARG A 108 -3.87 6.19 5.63
CA ARG A 108 -3.07 7.32 5.14
C ARG A 108 -2.91 7.36 3.63
N ASN A 109 -3.39 6.34 2.91
CA ASN A 109 -3.18 6.18 1.47
C ASN A 109 -3.97 7.18 0.62
N GLY A 110 -3.72 7.15 -0.68
CA GLY A 110 -4.33 8.03 -1.67
C GLY A 110 -5.72 7.63 -2.12
N ALA A 111 -6.47 6.84 -1.35
CA ALA A 111 -7.88 6.55 -1.56
C ALA A 111 -8.24 5.87 -2.90
N MET A 112 -7.28 5.48 -3.72
CA MET A 112 -7.53 4.84 -5.01
C MET A 112 -7.70 3.33 -4.87
N VAL A 113 -8.74 2.79 -5.48
CA VAL A 113 -8.97 1.36 -5.61
C VAL A 113 -8.82 1.00 -7.08
N LEU A 114 -7.72 0.36 -7.42
CA LEU A 114 -7.37 0.04 -8.79
C LEU A 114 -7.46 -1.47 -9.03
N THR A 115 -7.66 -1.87 -10.26
CA THR A 115 -7.36 -3.22 -10.72
C THR A 115 -5.86 -3.32 -11.04
N MET A 116 -5.34 -4.51 -11.19
CA MET A 116 -3.98 -4.68 -11.68
C MET A 116 -3.90 -5.92 -12.58
N THR A 117 -3.02 -5.82 -13.50
CA THR A 117 -2.42 -6.93 -14.16
C THR A 117 -1.18 -7.30 -13.39
N GLU A 118 -0.30 -7.79 -13.24
CA GLU A 118 0.85 -7.98 -12.37
C GLU A 118 1.35 -6.64 -11.74
N ASP A 119 2.56 -6.27 -11.88
CA ASP A 119 3.19 -5.10 -11.22
C ASP A 119 3.22 -3.83 -12.08
N ARG A 120 2.65 -3.84 -13.26
CA ARG A 120 2.87 -2.79 -14.26
C ARG A 120 1.59 -2.23 -14.81
N TYR A 121 1.54 -0.93 -14.89
CA TYR A 121 0.37 -0.22 -15.39
C TYR A 121 0.19 -0.33 -16.89
N MET A 122 1.06 -0.60 -17.73
CA MET A 122 0.92 -0.67 -19.19
C MET A 122 1.80 -1.77 -19.79
N ASP A 123 1.96 -2.85 -19.04
CA ASP A 123 2.74 -3.98 -19.50
C ASP A 123 2.10 -5.29 -19.04
N PHE A 124 2.28 -6.32 -19.82
CA PHE A 124 1.89 -7.66 -19.44
C PHE A 124 3.14 -8.44 -19.07
N SER A 125 2.98 -9.37 -18.14
CA SER A 125 4.02 -10.34 -17.82
C SER A 125 4.27 -11.26 -19.04
N SER A 126 5.20 -12.18 -18.87
CA SER A 126 5.40 -13.26 -19.86
C SER A 126 4.19 -14.21 -19.98
N ASN A 127 3.21 -14.08 -19.11
CA ASN A 127 1.98 -14.89 -19.10
C ASN A 127 0.71 -14.01 -19.00
N PRO A 128 0.22 -13.44 -20.13
CA PRO A 128 -0.95 -12.58 -20.12
C PRO A 128 -2.24 -13.22 -19.60
N ALA A 129 -2.32 -14.56 -19.59
CA ALA A 129 -3.46 -15.26 -19.00
C ALA A 129 -3.49 -15.14 -17.48
N ILE A 130 -2.34 -15.18 -16.82
CA ILE A 130 -2.22 -14.93 -15.39
C ILE A 130 -2.54 -13.47 -15.07
N ASP A 131 -2.05 -12.53 -15.88
CA ASP A 131 -2.35 -11.11 -15.71
C ASP A 131 -3.86 -10.85 -15.77
N LYS A 132 -4.55 -11.50 -16.72
CA LYS A 132 -6.02 -11.45 -16.80
C LYS A 132 -6.68 -12.03 -15.53
N GLN A 133 -6.18 -13.12 -14.98
CA GLN A 133 -6.71 -13.71 -13.75
C GLN A 133 -6.48 -12.77 -12.55
N ILE A 134 -5.34 -12.09 -12.47
CA ILE A 134 -5.06 -11.09 -11.41
C ILE A 134 -5.99 -9.89 -11.57
N TYR A 135 -6.19 -9.42 -12.81
CA TYR A 135 -7.16 -8.37 -13.10
C TYR A 135 -8.57 -8.74 -12.63
N ASP A 136 -9.05 -9.94 -12.99
CA ASP A 136 -10.37 -10.41 -12.59
C ASP A 136 -10.51 -10.60 -11.09
N LEU A 137 -9.47 -11.09 -10.43
CA LEU A 137 -9.40 -11.24 -8.99
C LEU A 137 -9.53 -9.89 -8.27
N THR A 138 -8.80 -8.88 -8.71
CA THR A 138 -8.84 -7.54 -8.12
C THR A 138 -10.15 -6.82 -8.41
N ALA A 139 -10.68 -6.92 -9.63
CA ALA A 139 -12.01 -6.41 -9.97
C ALA A 139 -13.12 -7.09 -9.17
N ALA A 140 -13.05 -8.41 -8.95
CA ALA A 140 -13.98 -9.14 -8.09
C ALA A 140 -13.84 -8.72 -6.62
N ASN A 141 -12.61 -8.42 -6.18
CA ASN A 141 -12.37 -7.93 -4.84
C ASN A 141 -13.06 -6.58 -4.59
N ILE A 142 -12.97 -5.64 -5.53
CA ILE A 142 -13.66 -4.34 -5.42
C ILE A 142 -15.17 -4.54 -5.21
N ARG A 143 -15.80 -5.44 -5.98
CA ARG A 143 -17.21 -5.80 -5.77
C ARG A 143 -17.48 -6.45 -4.39
N THR A 144 -16.50 -7.19 -3.86
CA THR A 144 -16.59 -7.77 -2.52
C THR A 144 -16.52 -6.70 -1.44
N LEU A 145 -15.68 -5.65 -1.62
CA LEU A 145 -15.63 -4.50 -0.71
C LEU A 145 -16.98 -3.79 -0.65
N ALA A 146 -17.64 -3.56 -1.78
CA ALA A 146 -18.98 -2.97 -1.82
C ALA A 146 -20.02 -3.80 -1.03
N LYS A 147 -20.01 -5.13 -1.21
CA LYS A 147 -20.89 -6.04 -0.45
C LYS A 147 -20.59 -6.02 1.04
N LEU A 148 -19.30 -5.98 1.41
CA LEU A 148 -18.90 -5.96 2.82
C LEU A 148 -19.32 -4.63 3.47
N SER A 149 -19.12 -3.49 2.79
CA SER A 149 -19.60 -2.17 3.22
C SER A 149 -21.10 -2.21 3.49
N ALA A 150 -21.89 -2.68 2.53
CA ALA A 150 -23.34 -2.81 2.69
C ALA A 150 -23.73 -3.73 3.86
N SER A 151 -23.04 -4.85 4.07
CA SER A 151 -23.34 -5.81 5.13
C SER A 151 -23.04 -5.28 6.53
N THR A 152 -22.11 -4.34 6.67
CA THR A 152 -21.78 -3.69 7.95
C THR A 152 -22.62 -2.46 8.24
N GLY A 153 -23.36 -1.96 7.26
CA GLY A 153 -24.11 -0.70 7.35
C GLY A 153 -23.22 0.55 7.36
N ILE A 154 -21.94 0.40 7.05
CA ILE A 154 -20.98 1.51 7.01
C ILE A 154 -20.73 1.88 5.56
N ASP A 155 -21.12 3.08 5.17
CA ASP A 155 -20.74 3.64 3.88
C ASP A 155 -19.28 4.06 3.89
N CYS A 156 -18.44 3.38 3.12
CA CYS A 156 -17.02 3.70 2.97
C CYS A 156 -16.74 4.60 1.76
N GLU A 157 -17.75 5.24 1.19
CA GLU A 157 -17.62 6.13 0.01
C GLU A 157 -16.92 5.40 -1.17
N LEU A 158 -17.27 4.12 -1.36
CA LEU A 158 -16.70 3.35 -2.47
C LEU A 158 -17.40 3.71 -3.76
N GLU A 159 -16.73 4.51 -4.56
CA GLU A 159 -17.14 4.86 -5.92
C GLU A 159 -16.43 3.94 -6.93
N THR A 160 -17.19 3.17 -7.70
CA THR A 160 -16.68 2.28 -8.75
C THR A 160 -17.01 2.82 -10.15
N ASN A 161 -16.73 4.09 -10.37
CA ASN A 161 -16.99 4.84 -11.59
C ASN A 161 -15.79 4.87 -12.55
N GLY A 162 -14.75 4.10 -12.25
CA GLY A 162 -13.52 3.93 -13.00
C GLY A 162 -12.33 4.69 -12.42
N ALA A 163 -11.18 4.47 -13.04
CA ALA A 163 -9.92 5.18 -12.77
C ALA A 163 -9.18 5.44 -14.08
N LEU A 164 -8.35 6.48 -14.09
CA LEU A 164 -7.53 6.83 -15.25
C LEU A 164 -6.05 6.67 -14.92
N GLN A 165 -5.29 6.19 -15.89
CA GLN A 165 -3.86 6.45 -15.96
C GLN A 165 -3.61 7.45 -17.07
N VAL A 166 -3.17 8.65 -16.69
CA VAL A 166 -2.92 9.75 -17.63
C VAL A 166 -1.48 9.69 -18.15
N LEU A 167 -1.30 10.02 -19.41
CA LEU A 167 -0.07 9.77 -20.16
C LEU A 167 0.69 11.09 -20.38
N ASN A 168 1.96 11.10 -20.01
CA ASN A 168 2.76 12.33 -20.01
C ASN A 168 3.51 12.54 -21.35
N THR A 169 3.83 11.48 -22.06
CA THR A 169 4.68 11.54 -23.27
C THR A 169 4.07 10.83 -24.46
N PRO A 170 4.48 11.15 -25.70
CA PRO A 170 4.07 10.40 -26.89
C PRO A 170 4.44 8.92 -26.83
N GLU A 171 5.55 8.57 -26.17
CA GLU A 171 5.99 7.20 -25.94
C GLU A 171 4.99 6.45 -25.05
N ASP A 172 4.52 7.08 -23.97
CA ASP A 172 3.46 6.53 -23.12
C ASP A 172 2.18 6.29 -23.90
N VAL A 173 1.82 7.20 -24.81
CA VAL A 173 0.63 7.06 -25.68
C VAL A 173 0.73 5.80 -26.56
N GLN A 174 1.89 5.54 -27.13
CA GLN A 174 2.11 4.34 -27.95
C GLN A 174 2.03 3.06 -27.08
N ALA A 175 2.66 3.06 -25.94
CA ALA A 175 2.60 1.95 -25.01
C ALA A 175 1.16 1.67 -24.52
N ALA A 176 0.42 2.72 -24.17
CA ALA A 176 -0.98 2.59 -23.76
C ALA A 176 -1.91 2.06 -24.85
N LYS A 177 -1.72 2.48 -26.11
CA LYS A 177 -2.50 1.94 -27.24
C LYS A 177 -2.26 0.45 -27.42
N ALA A 178 -1.00 0.01 -27.36
CA ALA A 178 -0.64 -1.41 -27.44
C ALA A 178 -1.23 -2.20 -26.26
N TYR A 179 -1.08 -1.68 -25.03
CA TYR A 179 -1.66 -2.28 -23.84
C TYR A 179 -3.18 -2.44 -23.93
N VAL A 180 -3.91 -1.39 -24.27
CA VAL A 180 -5.38 -1.42 -24.39
C VAL A 180 -5.82 -2.42 -25.46
N GLN A 181 -5.13 -2.49 -26.60
CA GLN A 181 -5.42 -3.47 -27.65
C GLN A 181 -5.27 -4.92 -27.12
N GLN A 182 -4.18 -5.22 -26.45
CA GLN A 182 -3.92 -6.53 -25.87
C GLN A 182 -4.90 -6.84 -24.75
N ALA A 183 -5.13 -5.91 -23.80
CA ALA A 183 -6.07 -6.07 -22.70
C ALA A 183 -7.49 -6.40 -23.22
N ARG A 184 -7.95 -5.67 -24.23
CA ARG A 184 -9.25 -5.95 -24.86
C ARG A 184 -9.33 -7.32 -25.51
N SER A 185 -8.25 -7.78 -26.13
CA SER A 185 -8.20 -9.14 -26.72
C SER A 185 -8.32 -10.23 -25.66
N LEU A 186 -7.94 -9.93 -24.41
CA LEU A 186 -8.10 -10.79 -23.24
C LEU A 186 -9.45 -10.59 -22.53
N GLY A 187 -10.33 -9.71 -23.03
CA GLY A 187 -11.64 -9.44 -22.45
C GLY A 187 -11.61 -8.50 -21.22
N MET A 188 -10.57 -7.67 -21.08
CA MET A 188 -10.56 -6.57 -20.10
C MET A 188 -11.29 -5.36 -20.68
N PRO A 189 -12.20 -4.70 -19.95
CA PRO A 189 -13.06 -3.64 -20.47
C PRO A 189 -12.38 -2.25 -20.46
N VAL A 190 -11.05 -2.20 -20.61
CA VAL A 190 -10.28 -0.94 -20.60
C VAL A 190 -10.48 -0.16 -21.90
N GLU A 191 -10.38 1.18 -21.81
CA GLU A 191 -10.55 2.09 -22.94
C GLU A 191 -9.33 3.00 -23.09
N PHE A 192 -8.99 3.33 -24.33
CA PHE A 192 -8.06 4.42 -24.62
C PHE A 192 -8.86 5.72 -24.79
N TRP A 193 -8.45 6.78 -24.09
CA TRP A 193 -9.05 8.11 -24.21
C TRP A 193 -8.05 9.06 -24.87
N GLU A 194 -8.44 9.59 -26.04
CA GLU A 194 -7.71 10.65 -26.70
C GLU A 194 -7.77 11.96 -25.87
N LYS A 195 -6.80 12.86 -26.08
CA LYS A 195 -6.63 14.12 -25.34
C LYS A 195 -7.92 14.92 -25.22
N GLN A 196 -8.69 15.02 -26.31
CA GLN A 196 -9.94 15.79 -26.32
C GLN A 196 -10.94 15.26 -25.28
N ARG A 197 -11.17 13.95 -25.25
CA ARG A 197 -12.06 13.32 -24.27
C ARG A 197 -11.52 13.50 -22.85
N LEU A 198 -10.24 13.27 -22.64
CA LEU A 198 -9.59 13.43 -21.35
C LEU A 198 -9.79 14.85 -20.80
N THR A 199 -9.49 15.88 -21.60
CA THR A 199 -9.67 17.29 -21.21
C THR A 199 -11.14 17.61 -20.87
N GLN A 200 -12.10 17.07 -21.63
CA GLN A 200 -13.52 17.27 -21.35
C GLN A 200 -13.98 16.65 -20.03
N GLU A 201 -13.38 15.53 -19.61
CA GLU A 201 -13.80 14.76 -18.44
C GLU A 201 -13.11 15.19 -17.13
N ILE A 202 -11.83 15.58 -17.20
CA ILE A 202 -11.07 15.95 -15.98
C ILE A 202 -10.55 17.39 -15.96
N GLY A 203 -10.83 18.20 -17.01
CA GLY A 203 -10.61 19.64 -16.99
C GLY A 203 -9.16 20.11 -17.10
N THR A 204 -8.22 19.28 -17.52
CA THR A 204 -6.82 19.64 -17.69
C THR A 204 -6.28 19.27 -19.08
N GLU A 205 -5.33 20.07 -19.60
CA GLU A 205 -4.71 19.89 -20.92
C GLU A 205 -3.27 19.38 -20.85
N VAL A 206 -2.75 19.16 -19.64
CA VAL A 206 -1.32 18.89 -19.43
C VAL A 206 -0.89 17.47 -19.82
N TYR A 207 -1.85 16.58 -20.06
CA TYR A 207 -1.60 15.19 -20.43
C TYR A 207 -1.93 14.94 -21.90
N GLU A 208 -1.22 13.98 -22.50
CA GLU A 208 -1.38 13.67 -23.94
C GLU A 208 -2.60 12.78 -24.23
N ALA A 209 -2.93 11.88 -23.34
CA ALA A 209 -4.04 10.94 -23.43
C ALA A 209 -4.25 10.24 -22.08
N ALA A 210 -5.12 9.23 -22.02
CA ALA A 210 -5.23 8.33 -20.89
C ALA A 210 -5.68 6.93 -21.32
N PHE A 211 -5.44 5.92 -20.50
CA PHE A 211 -6.29 4.77 -20.50
C PHE A 211 -7.23 4.78 -19.28
N PHE A 212 -8.45 4.33 -19.53
CA PHE A 212 -9.52 4.25 -18.54
C PHE A 212 -9.85 2.81 -18.21
N ASP A 213 -9.86 2.48 -16.92
CA ASP A 213 -10.36 1.20 -16.43
C ASP A 213 -11.66 1.40 -15.66
N PRO A 214 -12.80 0.89 -16.19
CA PRO A 214 -14.11 1.06 -15.55
C PRO A 214 -14.27 0.30 -14.23
N ASN A 215 -13.38 -0.66 -13.93
CA ASN A 215 -13.41 -1.43 -12.68
C ASN A 215 -12.62 -0.80 -11.54
N GLY A 216 -11.89 0.30 -11.79
CA GLY A 216 -11.23 1.09 -10.76
C GLY A 216 -12.20 2.03 -10.03
N GLY A 217 -11.67 2.78 -9.06
CA GLY A 217 -12.48 3.73 -8.32
C GLY A 217 -11.77 4.39 -7.16
N HIS A 218 -12.57 4.94 -6.27
CA HIS A 218 -12.16 5.67 -5.08
C HIS A 218 -12.84 5.07 -3.83
N VAL A 219 -12.18 5.16 -2.67
CA VAL A 219 -12.73 4.72 -1.39
C VAL A 219 -12.22 5.63 -0.27
N HIS A 220 -13.02 5.91 0.74
CA HIS A 220 -12.53 6.60 1.93
C HIS A 220 -11.72 5.62 2.81
N PRO A 221 -10.39 5.78 2.92
CA PRO A 221 -9.53 4.76 3.52
C PRO A 221 -9.90 4.38 4.95
N MET A 222 -10.16 5.37 5.80
CA MET A 222 -10.45 5.10 7.21
C MET A 222 -11.86 4.52 7.43
N LYS A 223 -12.83 4.90 6.59
CA LYS A 223 -14.16 4.25 6.60
C LYS A 223 -14.05 2.79 6.13
N LEU A 224 -13.18 2.47 5.17
CA LEU A 224 -12.91 1.08 4.80
C LEU A 224 -12.23 0.29 5.93
N VAL A 225 -11.33 0.91 6.71
CA VAL A 225 -10.81 0.30 7.96
C VAL A 225 -11.96 -0.02 8.91
N HIS A 226 -12.91 0.89 9.06
CA HIS A 226 -14.09 0.70 9.91
C HIS A 226 -14.94 -0.48 9.42
N VAL A 227 -15.19 -0.59 8.10
CA VAL A 227 -15.90 -1.74 7.50
C VAL A 227 -15.21 -3.06 7.88
N PHE A 228 -13.90 -3.18 7.65
CA PHE A 228 -13.18 -4.41 7.97
C PHE A 228 -13.15 -4.71 9.47
N LYS A 229 -12.97 -3.69 10.31
CA LYS A 229 -12.98 -3.85 11.78
C LYS A 229 -14.33 -4.38 12.25
N THR A 230 -15.42 -3.77 11.81
CA THR A 230 -16.78 -4.18 12.14
C THR A 230 -17.08 -5.59 11.65
N ALA A 231 -16.68 -5.92 10.41
CA ALA A 231 -16.86 -7.27 9.87
C ALA A 231 -16.08 -8.33 10.67
N ALA A 232 -14.82 -8.04 11.02
CA ALA A 232 -14.00 -8.94 11.83
C ALA A 232 -14.62 -9.19 13.22
N GLN A 233 -15.09 -8.14 13.89
CA GLN A 233 -15.75 -8.23 15.19
C GLN A 233 -17.10 -8.96 15.11
N ALA A 234 -17.89 -8.70 14.06
CA ALA A 234 -19.14 -9.44 13.81
C ALA A 234 -18.87 -10.94 13.60
N ALA A 235 -17.74 -11.30 12.98
CA ALA A 235 -17.25 -12.66 12.86
C ALA A 235 -16.60 -13.20 14.16
N ARG A 236 -16.66 -12.43 15.27
CA ARG A 236 -16.11 -12.77 16.59
C ARG A 236 -14.57 -12.84 16.66
N ALA A 237 -13.86 -12.05 15.87
CA ALA A 237 -12.45 -11.79 16.13
C ALA A 237 -12.32 -10.79 17.29
N GLU A 238 -11.39 -11.08 18.19
CA GLU A 238 -11.03 -10.17 19.30
C GLU A 238 -10.06 -9.12 18.77
N VAL A 239 -10.34 -7.83 18.96
CA VAL A 239 -9.48 -6.73 18.49
C VAL A 239 -9.00 -5.94 19.69
N TYR A 240 -7.68 -5.89 19.87
CA TYR A 240 -7.01 -5.16 20.95
C TYR A 240 -6.17 -4.03 20.35
N GLU A 241 -6.54 -2.80 20.62
CA GLU A 241 -5.81 -1.60 20.20
C GLU A 241 -4.91 -1.09 21.35
N ASN A 242 -3.98 -0.19 21.04
CA ASN A 242 -2.96 0.25 22.00
C ASN A 242 -2.21 -0.93 22.67
N THR A 243 -2.00 -2.00 21.91
CA THR A 243 -1.37 -3.24 22.34
C THR A 243 -0.18 -3.55 21.47
N THR A 244 0.97 -2.97 21.83
CA THR A 244 2.21 -3.12 21.07
C THR A 244 2.91 -4.42 21.41
N VAL A 245 3.12 -5.30 20.43
CA VAL A 245 4.01 -6.46 20.58
C VAL A 245 5.45 -6.01 20.36
N ALA A 246 6.30 -6.24 21.37
CA ALA A 246 7.70 -5.83 21.37
C ALA A 246 8.65 -6.96 20.95
N HIS A 247 8.29 -8.21 21.25
CA HIS A 247 9.12 -9.37 21.00
C HIS A 247 8.26 -10.60 20.71
N ILE A 248 8.77 -11.47 19.85
CA ILE A 248 8.14 -12.72 19.44
C ILE A 248 9.13 -13.86 19.65
N GLU A 249 8.74 -14.86 20.41
CA GLU A 249 9.43 -16.13 20.52
C GLU A 249 8.76 -17.12 19.59
N GLU A 250 9.48 -17.54 18.54
CA GLU A 250 8.96 -18.48 17.56
C GLU A 250 8.96 -19.91 18.09
N GLY A 251 7.89 -20.65 17.86
CA GLY A 251 7.73 -22.03 18.27
C GLY A 251 6.62 -22.75 17.53
N ARG A 252 6.32 -23.99 17.95
CA ARG A 252 5.05 -24.63 17.58
C ARG A 252 3.84 -23.88 18.13
N GLU A 253 4.04 -23.25 19.28
CA GLU A 253 3.25 -22.20 19.87
C GLU A 253 4.15 -20.98 20.03
N HIS A 254 3.72 -19.84 19.52
CA HIS A 254 4.43 -18.57 19.60
C HIS A 254 4.10 -17.87 20.92
N LEU A 255 5.11 -17.20 21.52
CA LEU A 255 4.91 -16.28 22.65
C LEU A 255 5.13 -14.86 22.17
N LEU A 256 4.09 -14.02 22.28
CA LEU A 256 4.14 -12.63 21.89
C LEU A 256 4.13 -11.77 23.17
N HIS A 257 5.21 -11.03 23.38
CA HIS A 257 5.39 -10.16 24.54
C HIS A 257 5.02 -8.73 24.20
N THR A 258 4.06 -8.18 24.91
CA THR A 258 3.64 -6.79 24.74
C THR A 258 4.50 -5.84 25.59
N THR A 259 4.55 -4.56 25.17
CA THR A 259 5.16 -3.49 25.97
C THR A 259 4.42 -3.26 27.30
N GLY A 260 3.15 -3.66 27.40
CA GLY A 260 2.34 -3.62 28.61
C GLY A 260 2.56 -4.83 29.54
N GLY A 261 3.55 -5.70 29.26
CA GLY A 261 3.90 -6.86 30.08
C GLY A 261 2.94 -8.04 29.96
N ARG A 262 2.07 -8.07 28.94
CA ARG A 262 1.15 -9.20 28.68
C ARG A 262 1.76 -10.16 27.69
N ILE A 263 1.39 -11.43 27.80
CA ILE A 263 1.86 -12.52 26.94
C ILE A 263 0.64 -13.10 26.19
N ILE A 264 0.80 -13.24 24.89
CA ILE A 264 -0.16 -13.93 24.03
C ILE A 264 0.50 -15.23 23.56
N ARG A 265 -0.17 -16.36 23.80
CA ARG A 265 0.18 -17.66 23.25
C ARG A 265 -0.63 -17.94 22.02
N ALA A 266 0.02 -18.26 20.89
CA ALA A 266 -0.67 -18.47 19.64
C ALA A 266 -0.09 -19.66 18.86
N LYS A 267 -0.96 -20.52 18.33
CA LYS A 267 -0.54 -21.65 17.47
C LYS A 267 -0.09 -21.18 16.08
N SER A 268 -0.76 -20.16 15.57
CA SER A 268 -0.46 -19.51 14.29
C SER A 268 -0.28 -18.00 14.50
N LEU A 269 0.63 -17.41 13.73
CA LEU A 269 0.92 -15.98 13.73
C LEU A 269 0.67 -15.39 12.34
N VAL A 270 0.01 -14.23 12.26
CA VAL A 270 -0.13 -13.45 11.03
C VAL A 270 0.63 -12.14 11.17
N LEU A 271 1.59 -11.91 10.28
CA LEU A 271 2.34 -10.66 10.17
C LEU A 271 1.66 -9.76 9.12
N ALA A 272 0.95 -8.75 9.60
CA ALA A 272 0.26 -7.73 8.79
C ALA A 272 0.73 -6.31 9.17
N THR A 273 1.99 -6.21 9.59
CA THR A 273 2.61 -4.99 10.14
C THR A 273 3.30 -4.13 9.09
N ASN A 274 3.08 -4.39 7.79
CA ASN A 274 3.61 -3.57 6.69
C ASN A 274 5.12 -3.29 6.89
N ALA A 275 5.57 -2.08 6.69
CA ALA A 275 6.95 -1.64 6.85
C ALA A 275 7.57 -1.92 8.25
N PHE A 276 6.74 -2.10 9.28
CA PHE A 276 7.19 -2.37 10.64
C PHE A 276 7.56 -3.85 10.87
N THR A 277 7.27 -4.74 9.92
CA THR A 277 7.58 -6.18 10.00
C THR A 277 9.08 -6.43 10.22
N ALA A 278 9.94 -5.62 9.59
CA ALA A 278 11.38 -5.72 9.75
C ALA A 278 11.86 -5.48 11.21
N ARG A 279 11.15 -4.66 11.97
CA ARG A 279 11.46 -4.37 13.40
C ARG A 279 11.13 -5.53 14.33
N LEU A 280 10.18 -6.37 13.95
CA LEU A 280 9.82 -7.61 14.65
C LEU A 280 10.79 -8.77 14.39
N GLY A 281 11.77 -8.57 13.50
CA GLY A 281 12.79 -9.57 13.19
C GLY A 281 12.59 -10.29 11.85
N PHE A 282 11.45 -10.09 11.20
CA PHE A 282 11.10 -10.76 9.95
C PHE A 282 11.36 -9.87 8.75
N PHE A 283 11.77 -10.45 7.63
CA PHE A 283 11.98 -9.77 6.33
C PHE A 283 12.88 -8.52 6.37
N ARG A 284 13.85 -8.48 7.31
CA ARG A 284 14.75 -7.31 7.54
C ARG A 284 15.54 -6.90 6.31
N ASN A 285 15.83 -7.85 5.45
CA ASN A 285 16.62 -7.66 4.24
C ASN A 285 15.78 -7.80 2.97
N SER A 286 14.47 -7.64 3.06
CA SER A 286 13.54 -7.82 1.93
C SER A 286 12.61 -6.64 1.72
N ILE A 287 12.33 -5.87 2.77
CA ILE A 287 11.49 -4.68 2.72
C ILE A 287 12.15 -3.51 3.46
N VAL A 288 11.84 -2.30 3.03
CA VAL A 288 12.23 -1.06 3.70
C VAL A 288 11.03 -0.13 3.87
N PRO A 289 10.97 0.66 4.96
CA PRO A 289 9.97 1.70 5.13
C PRO A 289 10.29 2.87 4.20
N VAL A 290 9.38 3.18 3.30
CA VAL A 290 9.46 4.34 2.44
C VAL A 290 8.32 5.28 2.77
N HIS A 291 8.61 6.56 2.95
CA HIS A 291 7.63 7.60 3.23
C HIS A 291 7.10 8.18 1.92
N GLU A 292 5.79 8.18 1.78
CA GLU A 292 5.05 8.84 0.70
C GLU A 292 4.19 9.95 1.28
N TYR A 293 3.94 10.99 0.47
CA TYR A 293 3.33 12.23 0.91
C TYR A 293 1.99 12.45 0.22
N VAL A 294 1.01 12.93 0.99
CA VAL A 294 -0.33 13.24 0.53
C VAL A 294 -0.79 14.57 1.12
N ALA A 295 -1.53 15.33 0.35
CA ALA A 295 -2.17 16.56 0.79
C ALA A 295 -3.61 16.63 0.29
N VAL A 296 -4.45 17.39 0.99
CA VAL A 296 -5.85 17.63 0.61
C VAL A 296 -6.16 19.11 0.70
N THR A 297 -6.88 19.63 -0.28
CA THR A 297 -7.32 21.03 -0.34
C THR A 297 -8.46 21.31 0.63
N GLN A 298 -8.81 22.58 0.78
CA GLN A 298 -10.13 22.98 1.25
C GLN A 298 -11.22 22.48 0.29
N PRO A 299 -12.48 22.33 0.74
CA PRO A 299 -13.56 21.91 -0.13
C PRO A 299 -13.87 22.97 -1.17
N PHE A 300 -14.22 22.55 -2.37
CA PHE A 300 -14.70 23.39 -3.44
C PHE A 300 -16.23 23.40 -3.47
N SER A 301 -16.84 24.52 -3.85
CA SER A 301 -18.24 24.52 -4.24
C SER A 301 -18.43 23.79 -5.59
N ASP A 302 -19.65 23.35 -5.88
CA ASP A 302 -19.97 22.71 -7.16
C ASP A 302 -19.68 23.63 -8.33
N GLN A 303 -19.88 24.95 -8.17
CA GLN A 303 -19.51 25.94 -9.17
C GLN A 303 -18.00 25.97 -9.43
N GLN A 304 -17.18 25.99 -8.38
CA GLN A 304 -15.72 25.97 -8.51
C GLN A 304 -15.22 24.68 -9.18
N LEU A 305 -15.81 23.53 -8.86
CA LEU A 305 -15.48 22.26 -9.54
C LEU A 305 -15.90 22.29 -11.02
N ALA A 306 -17.04 22.87 -11.35
CA ALA A 306 -17.48 23.05 -12.72
C ALA A 306 -16.53 23.97 -13.50
N GLU A 307 -16.01 25.02 -12.88
CA GLU A 307 -15.00 25.93 -13.47
C GLU A 307 -13.63 25.25 -13.68
N ILE A 308 -13.24 24.32 -12.81
CA ILE A 308 -12.07 23.46 -12.98
C ILE A 308 -12.28 22.52 -14.17
N GLY A 309 -13.53 22.09 -14.41
CA GLY A 309 -13.89 21.18 -15.49
C GLY A 309 -13.75 19.70 -15.14
N TRP A 310 -13.53 19.35 -13.88
CA TRP A 310 -13.47 17.94 -13.43
C TRP A 310 -14.90 17.38 -13.31
N ARG A 311 -15.43 16.91 -14.43
CA ARG A 311 -16.83 16.47 -14.56
C ARG A 311 -17.01 15.02 -14.11
N LYS A 312 -16.14 14.15 -14.60
CA LYS A 312 -16.14 12.73 -14.20
C LYS A 312 -15.29 12.58 -12.94
N ARG A 313 -15.95 12.28 -11.83
CA ARG A 313 -15.31 12.13 -10.51
C ARG A 313 -14.51 10.83 -10.42
N VAL A 314 -13.52 10.65 -11.28
CA VAL A 314 -12.64 9.49 -11.28
C VAL A 314 -11.26 9.89 -10.78
N PRO A 315 -10.63 9.07 -9.94
CA PRO A 315 -9.25 9.29 -9.58
C PRO A 315 -8.34 9.00 -10.78
N PHE A 316 -7.19 9.65 -10.79
CA PHE A 316 -6.18 9.39 -11.82
C PHE A 316 -4.77 9.41 -11.25
N ASN A 317 -3.87 8.68 -11.89
CA ASN A 317 -2.43 8.70 -11.65
C ASN A 317 -1.70 8.84 -12.99
N ASP A 318 -0.48 9.37 -12.95
CA ASP A 318 0.32 9.56 -14.17
C ASP A 318 1.35 8.43 -14.40
N THR A 319 2.08 8.54 -15.52
CA THR A 319 3.07 7.54 -15.96
C THR A 319 4.50 7.85 -15.56
N ARG A 320 4.74 8.93 -14.82
CA ARG A 320 6.10 9.28 -14.37
C ARG A 320 6.63 8.25 -13.39
N THR A 321 7.94 8.15 -13.30
CA THR A 321 8.61 7.30 -12.30
C THR A 321 8.28 7.75 -10.89
N GLU A 322 8.27 9.07 -10.64
CA GLU A 322 7.73 9.70 -9.44
C GLU A 322 6.25 10.00 -9.66
N VAL A 323 5.43 8.94 -9.59
CA VAL A 323 4.00 8.99 -9.86
C VAL A 323 3.32 10.06 -9.00
N PHE A 324 2.49 10.89 -9.63
CA PHE A 324 1.51 11.69 -8.94
C PHE A 324 0.11 11.14 -9.17
N TYR A 325 -0.72 11.20 -8.15
CA TYR A 325 -2.10 10.77 -8.23
C TYR A 325 -3.03 11.78 -7.58
N LEU A 326 -4.23 11.89 -8.12
CA LEU A 326 -5.25 12.82 -7.66
C LEU A 326 -6.61 12.11 -7.60
N GLY A 327 -7.46 12.62 -6.72
CA GLY A 327 -8.87 12.22 -6.66
C GLY A 327 -9.70 13.28 -5.95
N LEU A 328 -11.02 13.12 -5.99
CA LEU A 328 -11.98 13.96 -5.31
C LEU A 328 -12.59 13.21 -4.12
N THR A 329 -12.64 13.85 -2.97
CA THR A 329 -13.42 13.38 -1.83
C THR A 329 -14.91 13.64 -2.05
N GLU A 330 -15.77 12.99 -1.27
CA GLU A 330 -17.23 13.19 -1.34
C GLU A 330 -17.61 14.68 -1.14
N ASP A 331 -16.91 15.36 -0.24
CA ASP A 331 -17.11 16.79 0.07
C ASP A 331 -16.33 17.75 -0.86
N ASN A 332 -16.01 17.29 -2.08
CA ASN A 332 -15.41 18.12 -3.15
C ASN A 332 -14.02 18.67 -2.84
N ARG A 333 -13.16 17.92 -2.15
CA ARG A 333 -11.75 18.27 -1.99
C ARG A 333 -10.91 17.55 -3.01
N ILE A 334 -9.86 18.17 -3.49
CA ILE A 334 -8.83 17.48 -4.25
C ILE A 334 -7.79 16.95 -3.28
N HIS A 335 -7.61 15.64 -3.22
CA HIS A 335 -6.41 15.07 -2.63
C HIS A 335 -5.38 14.82 -3.73
N ILE A 336 -4.11 15.04 -3.41
CA ILE A 336 -2.97 14.80 -4.27
C ILE A 336 -1.87 14.12 -3.47
N GLY A 337 -1.25 13.12 -4.05
CA GLY A 337 -0.11 12.44 -3.44
C GLY A 337 0.90 11.97 -4.45
N GLY A 338 1.98 11.36 -3.96
CA GLY A 338 3.08 10.89 -4.79
C GLY A 338 4.28 11.84 -4.80
N GLY A 339 4.97 11.89 -5.93
CA GLY A 339 6.23 12.63 -6.06
C GLY A 339 7.41 11.89 -5.41
N ASN A 340 8.41 12.64 -4.95
CA ASN A 340 9.62 12.07 -4.37
C ASN A 340 9.37 11.32 -3.06
N PRO A 341 9.58 10.01 -2.98
CA PRO A 341 9.53 9.30 -1.72
C PRO A 341 10.77 9.55 -0.87
N SER A 342 10.70 9.27 0.44
CA SER A 342 11.83 9.41 1.35
C SER A 342 12.15 8.10 2.07
N TYR A 343 13.46 7.82 2.21
CA TYR A 343 13.95 6.78 3.10
C TYR A 343 14.86 7.41 4.16
N PHE A 344 14.57 7.12 5.42
CA PHE A 344 15.36 7.57 6.56
C PHE A 344 16.26 6.46 7.08
N PHE A 345 17.49 6.85 7.46
CA PHE A 345 18.51 5.92 7.96
C PHE A 345 17.96 5.00 9.07
N ASN A 346 18.41 3.76 9.09
CA ASN A 346 18.03 2.74 10.07
C ASN A 346 16.53 2.40 10.10
N ASN A 347 15.89 2.37 8.94
CA ASN A 347 14.45 2.09 8.83
C ASN A 347 13.59 3.07 9.66
N GLY A 348 13.99 4.34 9.73
CA GLY A 348 13.21 5.36 10.41
C GLY A 348 11.80 5.44 9.83
N ALA A 349 10.81 5.01 10.60
CA ALA A 349 9.40 4.99 10.19
C ALA A 349 8.48 5.76 11.15
N GLY A 350 9.05 6.39 12.17
CA GLY A 350 8.28 7.03 13.22
C GLY A 350 8.48 8.54 13.37
N ASN A 351 9.56 9.08 12.84
CA ASN A 351 9.91 10.49 13.02
C ASN A 351 9.75 11.24 11.70
N ASN A 352 8.65 11.99 11.59
CA ASN A 352 8.52 12.98 10.53
C ASN A 352 9.54 14.07 10.78
N ASN A 353 10.54 14.16 9.92
CA ASN A 353 11.37 15.35 9.88
C ASN A 353 10.55 16.45 9.20
N ASP A 354 9.90 17.32 9.97
CA ASP A 354 8.97 18.36 9.49
C ASP A 354 9.59 19.23 8.37
N SER A 355 10.90 19.44 8.39
CA SER A 355 11.59 20.21 7.35
C SER A 355 11.70 19.46 6.01
N ALA A 356 11.90 18.13 6.03
CA ALA A 356 11.87 17.31 4.82
C ALA A 356 10.45 17.22 4.26
N ALA A 357 9.46 17.04 5.11
CA ALA A 357 8.05 16.99 4.74
C ALA A 357 7.59 18.29 4.05
N ALA A 358 8.03 19.46 4.52
CA ALA A 358 7.66 20.74 3.92
C ALA A 358 8.06 20.86 2.44
N SER A 359 9.22 20.34 2.04
CA SER A 359 9.66 20.36 0.64
C SER A 359 8.79 19.47 -0.25
N HIS A 360 8.34 18.31 0.26
CA HIS A 360 7.44 17.41 -0.46
C HIS A 360 6.05 18.02 -0.62
N PHE A 361 5.50 18.63 0.43
CA PHE A 361 4.21 19.33 0.32
C PHE A 361 4.27 20.50 -0.65
N ALA A 362 5.38 21.24 -0.70
CA ALA A 362 5.59 22.27 -1.70
C ALA A 362 5.68 21.68 -3.13
N GLN A 363 6.23 20.48 -3.30
CA GLN A 363 6.20 19.76 -4.57
C GLN A 363 4.76 19.42 -4.99
N LEU A 364 3.96 18.85 -4.08
CA LEU A 364 2.55 18.55 -4.34
C LEU A 364 1.75 19.82 -4.72
N GLN A 365 2.03 20.96 -4.07
CA GLN A 365 1.38 22.23 -4.40
C GLN A 365 1.75 22.71 -5.81
N ARG A 366 3.03 22.65 -6.17
CA ARG A 366 3.48 23.00 -7.54
C ARG A 366 2.82 22.11 -8.57
N GLU A 367 2.75 20.80 -8.31
CA GLU A 367 2.16 19.84 -9.23
C GLU A 367 0.64 20.07 -9.39
N LEU A 368 -0.07 20.31 -8.31
CA LEU A 368 -1.50 20.65 -8.37
C LEU A 368 -1.74 21.89 -9.26
N LEU A 369 -0.91 22.92 -9.10
CA LEU A 369 -1.00 24.15 -9.90
C LEU A 369 -0.55 23.95 -11.35
N ARG A 370 0.36 23.01 -11.63
CA ARG A 370 0.71 22.64 -13.00
C ARG A 370 -0.48 21.99 -13.71
N ILE A 371 -1.17 21.08 -12.99
CA ILE A 371 -2.32 20.35 -13.56
C ILE A 371 -3.54 21.30 -13.69
N TYR A 372 -3.78 22.11 -12.67
CA TYR A 372 -4.92 23.03 -12.60
C TYR A 372 -4.46 24.48 -12.27
N PRO A 373 -3.94 25.25 -13.25
CA PRO A 373 -3.44 26.60 -13.00
C PRO A 373 -4.49 27.56 -12.44
N ARG A 374 -5.78 27.29 -12.70
CA ARG A 374 -6.91 28.07 -12.18
C ARG A 374 -7.05 27.99 -10.66
N LEU A 375 -6.40 27.01 -10.01
CA LEU A 375 -6.36 26.85 -8.56
C LEU A 375 -5.30 27.73 -7.87
N SER A 376 -4.80 28.77 -8.55
CA SER A 376 -3.87 29.72 -7.93
C SER A 376 -4.48 30.31 -6.65
N GLY A 377 -3.75 30.20 -5.51
CA GLY A 377 -4.24 30.64 -4.20
C GLY A 377 -4.96 29.55 -3.37
N VAL A 378 -5.23 28.37 -3.93
CA VAL A 378 -5.75 27.23 -3.14
C VAL A 378 -4.71 26.76 -2.14
N LYS A 379 -5.14 26.53 -0.90
CA LYS A 379 -4.31 26.03 0.19
C LYS A 379 -4.66 24.58 0.50
N PHE A 380 -3.67 23.82 0.93
CA PHE A 380 -3.92 22.54 1.57
C PHE A 380 -4.49 22.76 2.98
N GLU A 381 -5.56 22.05 3.30
CA GLU A 381 -6.13 22.05 4.65
C GLU A 381 -5.41 21.04 5.53
N ALA A 382 -4.99 19.92 4.97
CA ALA A 382 -4.18 18.92 5.64
C ALA A 382 -3.13 18.33 4.70
N ALA A 383 -1.99 17.98 5.27
CA ALA A 383 -0.92 17.30 4.57
C ALA A 383 -0.25 16.31 5.55
N TRP A 384 0.07 15.12 5.06
CA TRP A 384 0.62 14.04 5.88
C TRP A 384 1.52 13.13 5.07
N ASP A 385 2.26 12.29 5.77
CA ASP A 385 3.00 11.17 5.18
C ASP A 385 2.38 9.83 5.57
N GLY A 386 2.69 8.82 4.78
CA GLY A 386 2.39 7.43 5.04
C GLY A 386 3.61 6.56 4.79
N VAL A 387 3.85 5.58 5.66
CA VAL A 387 4.96 4.65 5.50
C VAL A 387 4.46 3.39 4.83
N VAL A 388 5.08 3.04 3.70
CA VAL A 388 4.79 1.82 2.95
C VAL A 388 5.96 0.84 3.03
N ASP A 389 5.67 -0.44 2.92
CA ASP A 389 6.67 -1.51 2.81
C ASP A 389 7.12 -1.63 1.35
N TRP A 390 8.29 -1.10 1.07
CA TRP A 390 8.82 -1.14 -0.27
C TRP A 390 9.81 -2.30 -0.44
N SER A 391 9.65 -3.10 -1.51
CA SER A 391 10.55 -4.17 -1.92
C SER A 391 11.27 -3.79 -3.21
N LEU A 392 12.51 -4.28 -3.41
CA LEU A 392 13.30 -3.91 -4.61
C LEU A 392 12.66 -4.37 -5.93
N ASN A 393 11.92 -5.45 -5.90
CA ASN A 393 11.23 -5.97 -7.08
C ASN A 393 9.80 -5.43 -7.20
N GLU A 394 9.35 -4.59 -6.28
CA GLU A 394 8.00 -3.99 -6.22
C GLU A 394 6.86 -5.04 -6.32
N SER A 395 7.18 -6.31 -6.14
CA SER A 395 6.21 -7.40 -6.18
C SER A 395 5.71 -7.68 -4.78
N PRO A 396 4.40 -7.66 -4.57
CA PRO A 396 3.81 -8.03 -3.30
C PRO A 396 3.95 -9.54 -3.07
N SER A 397 4.04 -9.95 -1.80
CA SER A 397 4.17 -11.35 -1.42
C SER A 397 3.22 -11.70 -0.29
N VAL A 398 2.51 -12.80 -0.46
CA VAL A 398 1.69 -13.42 0.58
C VAL A 398 2.10 -14.87 0.72
N GLY A 399 2.19 -15.37 1.95
CA GLY A 399 2.65 -16.74 2.11
C GLY A 399 2.79 -17.18 3.55
N CYS A 400 3.62 -18.21 3.71
CA CYS A 400 3.90 -18.85 4.98
C CYS A 400 5.42 -18.95 5.17
N THR A 401 5.88 -18.80 6.41
CA THR A 401 7.30 -18.82 6.80
C THR A 401 7.48 -19.37 8.22
N GLY A 402 8.72 -19.30 8.72
CA GLY A 402 9.10 -19.81 10.04
C GLY A 402 9.41 -21.31 10.03
N LYS A 403 10.07 -21.75 11.09
CA LYS A 403 10.55 -23.14 11.22
C LYS A 403 9.41 -24.18 11.16
N TYR A 404 8.21 -23.81 11.58
CA TYR A 404 7.06 -24.72 11.69
C TYR A 404 5.96 -24.42 10.67
N ASN A 405 6.22 -23.54 9.68
CA ASN A 405 5.25 -23.09 8.67
C ASN A 405 3.93 -22.61 9.28
N ASN A 406 3.99 -21.92 10.41
CA ASN A 406 2.85 -21.40 11.16
C ASN A 406 2.90 -19.88 11.34
N ILE A 407 3.71 -19.19 10.54
CA ILE A 407 3.77 -17.73 10.44
C ILE A 407 3.33 -17.35 9.05
N PHE A 408 2.16 -16.72 8.94
CA PHE A 408 1.60 -16.24 7.68
C PHE A 408 1.88 -14.75 7.53
N TYR A 409 1.99 -14.26 6.30
CA TYR A 409 2.31 -12.88 6.04
C TYR A 409 1.68 -12.33 4.77
N GLY A 410 1.49 -11.01 4.72
CA GLY A 410 1.18 -10.26 3.51
C GLY A 410 1.97 -8.95 3.55
N LEU A 411 2.88 -8.74 2.60
CA LEU A 411 3.82 -7.60 2.61
C LEU A 411 4.38 -7.31 1.22
N GLY A 412 5.24 -6.26 1.11
CA GLY A 412 5.88 -5.86 -0.14
C GLY A 412 4.95 -5.14 -1.11
N TYR A 413 3.90 -4.50 -0.60
CA TYR A 413 2.89 -3.84 -1.43
C TYR A 413 3.40 -2.63 -2.21
N SER A 414 4.53 -2.05 -1.84
CA SER A 414 5.23 -0.98 -2.55
C SER A 414 4.32 0.20 -3.01
N GLY A 415 3.38 0.61 -2.13
CA GLY A 415 2.40 1.68 -2.41
C GLY A 415 1.09 1.22 -3.07
N HIS A 416 1.01 0.00 -3.61
CA HIS A 416 -0.14 -0.49 -4.37
C HIS A 416 -1.12 -1.38 -3.56
N GLY A 417 -1.14 -1.24 -2.23
CA GLY A 417 -1.79 -2.19 -1.33
C GLY A 417 -3.32 -2.22 -1.34
N VAL A 418 -4.03 -1.12 -1.59
CA VAL A 418 -5.49 -1.04 -1.35
C VAL A 418 -6.27 -2.15 -2.07
N LYS A 419 -5.89 -2.49 -3.28
CA LYS A 419 -6.53 -3.52 -4.12
C LYS A 419 -6.21 -4.96 -3.71
N LEU A 420 -5.07 -5.19 -3.02
CA LEU A 420 -4.57 -6.54 -2.72
C LEU A 420 -4.68 -6.94 -1.26
N THR A 421 -4.67 -5.98 -0.32
CA THR A 421 -4.60 -6.27 1.11
C THR A 421 -5.73 -7.17 1.60
N SER A 422 -6.95 -6.99 1.10
CA SER A 422 -8.08 -7.84 1.45
C SER A 422 -8.06 -9.18 0.71
N VAL A 423 -7.53 -9.23 -0.51
CA VAL A 423 -7.24 -10.49 -1.20
C VAL A 423 -6.21 -11.30 -0.41
N PHE A 424 -5.14 -10.65 0.05
CA PHE A 424 -4.12 -11.31 0.87
C PHE A 424 -4.66 -11.78 2.22
N GLY A 425 -5.57 -11.02 2.84
CA GLY A 425 -6.28 -11.47 4.04
C GLY A 425 -7.07 -12.76 3.80
N ARG A 426 -7.72 -12.89 2.65
CA ARG A 426 -8.41 -14.13 2.25
C ARG A 426 -7.43 -15.27 1.98
N ILE A 427 -6.33 -15.01 1.27
CA ILE A 427 -5.29 -16.00 1.01
C ILE A 427 -4.70 -16.50 2.33
N ILE A 428 -4.36 -15.61 3.25
CA ILE A 428 -3.85 -15.97 4.59
C ILE A 428 -4.83 -16.90 5.32
N ALA A 429 -6.13 -16.62 5.25
CA ALA A 429 -7.15 -17.48 5.87
C ALA A 429 -7.20 -18.88 5.23
N ASP A 430 -7.07 -18.95 3.92
CA ASP A 430 -7.03 -20.24 3.22
C ASP A 430 -5.74 -21.01 3.52
N LEU A 431 -4.58 -20.35 3.51
CA LEU A 431 -3.30 -20.97 3.86
C LEU A 431 -3.29 -21.49 5.31
N GLU A 432 -3.83 -20.70 6.26
CA GLU A 432 -3.93 -21.07 7.67
C GLU A 432 -4.88 -22.27 7.89
N ALA A 433 -5.85 -22.45 7.00
CA ALA A 433 -6.74 -23.61 6.94
C ALA A 433 -6.16 -24.79 6.13
N GLY A 434 -4.93 -24.69 5.62
CA GLY A 434 -4.28 -25.71 4.79
C GLY A 434 -4.76 -25.76 3.33
N ARG A 435 -5.45 -24.73 2.84
CA ARG A 435 -5.99 -24.67 1.48
C ARG A 435 -5.10 -23.83 0.57
N VAL A 436 -4.12 -24.44 -0.09
CA VAL A 436 -3.13 -23.76 -0.94
C VAL A 436 -3.55 -23.76 -2.41
N GLU A 437 -4.22 -24.79 -2.87
CA GLU A 437 -4.50 -25.08 -4.28
C GLU A 437 -5.15 -23.93 -5.06
N PRO A 438 -6.12 -23.16 -4.53
CA PRO A 438 -6.73 -22.07 -5.28
C PRO A 438 -5.78 -20.92 -5.64
N TRP A 439 -4.61 -20.86 -4.98
CA TRP A 439 -3.69 -19.73 -5.06
C TRP A 439 -2.36 -20.04 -5.74
N GLN A 440 -2.06 -21.33 -6.01
CA GLN A 440 -0.76 -21.78 -6.53
C GLN A 440 -0.36 -21.15 -7.86
N GLN A 441 -1.32 -20.76 -8.70
CA GLN A 441 -1.04 -20.16 -9.99
C GLN A 441 -0.60 -18.69 -9.91
N TYR A 442 -0.85 -18.01 -8.77
CA TYR A 442 -0.57 -16.58 -8.67
C TYR A 442 0.89 -16.32 -8.29
N PRO A 443 1.57 -15.41 -8.99
CA PRO A 443 3.01 -15.14 -8.78
C PRO A 443 3.33 -14.51 -7.43
N PHE A 444 2.36 -13.91 -6.76
CA PHE A 444 2.54 -13.32 -5.43
C PHE A 444 2.49 -14.35 -4.30
N LEU A 445 2.10 -15.60 -4.55
CA LEU A 445 2.13 -16.65 -3.52
C LEU A 445 3.58 -17.07 -3.24
N ASN A 446 4.04 -16.85 -2.00
CA ASN A 446 5.42 -17.10 -1.58
C ASN A 446 6.46 -16.47 -2.52
N ALA A 447 6.13 -15.30 -3.11
CA ALA A 447 7.03 -14.60 -4.01
C ALA A 447 8.36 -14.29 -3.32
N SER A 448 9.46 -14.56 -4.02
CA SER A 448 10.79 -14.20 -3.52
C SER A 448 10.97 -12.69 -3.55
N LEU A 449 11.38 -12.12 -2.44
CA LEU A 449 11.74 -10.72 -2.33
C LEU A 449 13.26 -10.56 -2.47
N ASP A 450 13.68 -9.59 -3.26
CA ASP A 450 15.09 -9.34 -3.50
C ASP A 450 15.80 -8.88 -2.21
N TYR A 451 17.08 -9.27 -2.08
CA TYR A 451 17.88 -8.93 -0.92
C TYR A 451 18.24 -7.44 -0.88
N ILE A 452 18.01 -6.82 0.27
CA ILE A 452 18.37 -5.44 0.57
C ILE A 452 19.47 -5.45 1.64
N PRO A 453 20.64 -4.84 1.39
CA PRO A 453 21.73 -4.79 2.37
C PRO A 453 21.33 -4.12 3.68
N ASN A 454 22.10 -4.35 4.74
CA ASN A 454 21.96 -3.59 5.99
C ASN A 454 22.58 -2.18 5.87
N GLU A 455 22.29 -1.33 6.85
CA GLU A 455 22.95 -0.03 6.98
C GLU A 455 24.49 -0.18 7.19
N PRO A 456 25.29 0.75 6.68
CA PRO A 456 24.92 1.99 5.96
C PRO A 456 24.65 1.79 4.46
N PHE A 457 24.93 0.61 3.89
CA PHE A 457 24.85 0.34 2.46
C PHE A 457 23.42 0.47 1.91
N ARG A 458 22.42 0.09 2.71
CA ARG A 458 21.02 0.29 2.39
C ARG A 458 20.71 1.76 2.12
N TRP A 459 21.04 2.62 3.07
CA TRP A 459 20.80 4.06 2.95
C TRP A 459 21.55 4.65 1.75
N MET A 460 22.85 4.35 1.59
CA MET A 460 23.65 4.83 0.47
C MET A 460 23.06 4.42 -0.88
N GLY A 461 22.66 3.16 -1.03
CA GLY A 461 22.06 2.63 -2.26
C GLY A 461 20.74 3.29 -2.59
N LEU A 462 19.86 3.45 -1.60
CA LEU A 462 18.55 4.10 -1.77
C LEU A 462 18.71 5.59 -2.08
N GLN A 463 19.58 6.33 -1.39
CA GLN A 463 19.84 7.74 -1.71
C GLN A 463 20.41 7.94 -3.11
N ALA A 464 21.35 7.08 -3.54
CA ALA A 464 21.89 7.11 -4.89
C ALA A 464 20.82 6.82 -5.95
N GLY A 465 19.94 5.85 -5.69
CA GLY A 465 18.80 5.54 -6.55
C GLY A 465 17.83 6.72 -6.68
N LEU A 466 17.40 7.31 -5.57
CA LEU A 466 16.52 8.48 -5.55
C LEU A 466 17.15 9.69 -6.27
N ALA A 467 18.44 9.96 -6.03
CA ALA A 467 19.13 11.05 -6.70
C ALA A 467 19.21 10.86 -8.22
N TRP A 468 19.45 9.62 -8.68
CA TRP A 468 19.51 9.30 -10.10
C TRP A 468 18.16 9.47 -10.80
N TYR A 469 17.04 9.12 -10.15
CA TYR A 469 15.70 9.37 -10.68
C TYR A 469 15.44 10.86 -10.85
N ARG A 470 15.74 11.69 -9.84
CA ARG A 470 15.58 13.15 -9.90
C ARG A 470 16.35 13.79 -11.06
N LEU A 471 17.55 13.30 -11.35
CA LEU A 471 18.37 13.80 -12.47
C LEU A 471 17.83 13.43 -13.86
N ARG A 472 16.96 12.43 -13.97
CA ARG A 472 16.37 12.01 -15.25
C ARG A 472 15.02 12.64 -15.54
N GLU A 473 14.32 13.08 -14.54
CA GLU A 473 12.98 13.67 -14.68
C GLU A 473 13.02 15.22 -14.59
N SER A 474 14.18 15.80 -14.26
CA SER A 474 14.44 17.25 -14.37
C SER A 474 14.86 17.64 -15.80
#